data_bb9b029cc1252fa08687c8ac6306cf69
#
_entry.id   bb9b029cc1252fa08687c8ac6306cf69
#
_cell.length_a   1.000
_cell.length_b   1.000
_cell.length_c   1.000
_cell.angle_alpha   90.00
_cell.angle_beta   90.00
_cell.angle_gamma   90.00
#
_symmetry.space_group_name_H-M   'P 1'
#
loop_
_entity.id
_entity.type
_entity.pdbx_description
1 polymer ?
#
loop_
_entity_poly.entity_id
_entity_poly.type
_entity_poly.pdbx_seq_one_letter_code
_entity_poly.pdbx_strand_id
1 'polypeptide(L)'
;HIHLDHAGGVGRIARRFPEAQVVCHPKAVAHLADPTRLWEGSRKVLGSLADAYGPVEAVPAERLLAADRLAVEGITPLLTPGHAPHHVSFAVGDLLFAGEACGVLYDLGDRGLYMRPATPPVFDLGQALASLERLIARRPGRMVVGHSGLYRGAVSLLSRHHLQLRDWERRIAGLAGRPIEEIAGELLAHDPLLAAFSAFPAAAQERERYF
;
A
#
# COMPACT_ATOMS: atom_id res chain seq x y z
N HIS A 1 -0.69 0.58 7.33
CA HIS A 1 -1.37 -0.71 7.43
C HIS A 1 -0.43 -1.76 8.07
N ILE A 2 -0.94 -2.96 8.38
CA ILE A 2 -0.20 -3.93 9.19
C ILE A 2 0.31 -5.15 8.41
N HIS A 3 0.57 -5.06 7.11
CA HIS A 3 1.34 -6.08 6.43
C HIS A 3 2.77 -6.13 7.00
N LEU A 4 3.44 -7.30 6.93
CA LEU A 4 4.72 -7.54 7.61
C LEU A 4 5.83 -6.58 7.19
N ASP A 5 5.89 -6.24 5.92
CA ASP A 5 6.85 -5.33 5.32
C ASP A 5 6.67 -3.87 5.76
N HIS A 6 5.53 -3.53 6.35
CA HIS A 6 5.24 -2.21 6.93
C HIS A 6 5.25 -2.20 8.45
N ALA A 7 4.58 -3.15 9.09
CA ALA A 7 4.41 -3.15 10.54
C ALA A 7 5.18 -4.26 11.29
N GLY A 8 5.89 -5.15 10.59
CA GLY A 8 6.61 -6.24 11.22
C GLY A 8 7.61 -5.82 12.30
N GLY A 9 8.23 -4.65 12.13
CA GLY A 9 9.18 -4.07 13.09
C GLY A 9 8.59 -3.14 14.15
N VAL A 10 7.27 -2.85 14.13
CA VAL A 10 6.67 -1.80 14.96
C VAL A 10 6.82 -2.04 16.47
N GLY A 11 6.71 -3.27 16.93
CA GLY A 11 6.89 -3.62 18.34
C GLY A 11 8.33 -3.35 18.82
N ARG A 12 9.33 -3.68 17.98
CA ARG A 12 10.75 -3.37 18.26
C ARG A 12 10.98 -1.87 18.34
N ILE A 13 10.40 -1.09 17.42
CA ILE A 13 10.47 0.38 17.44
C ILE A 13 9.80 0.91 18.69
N ALA A 14 8.61 0.42 19.03
CA ALA A 14 7.90 0.81 20.24
C ALA A 14 8.73 0.54 21.52
N ARG A 15 9.41 -0.59 21.60
CA ARG A 15 10.31 -0.90 22.72
C ARG A 15 11.52 0.04 22.77
N ARG A 16 12.09 0.40 21.61
CA ARG A 16 13.25 1.32 21.51
C ARG A 16 12.90 2.74 21.88
N PHE A 17 11.67 3.17 21.64
CA PHE A 17 11.15 4.49 21.91
C PHE A 17 9.94 4.41 22.87
N PRO A 18 10.19 4.26 24.20
CA PRO A 18 9.12 3.95 25.15
C PRO A 18 8.07 5.05 25.29
N GLU A 19 8.41 6.30 24.98
CA GLU A 19 7.48 7.45 25.03
C GLU A 19 6.67 7.64 23.74
N ALA A 20 7.01 6.95 22.63
CA ALA A 20 6.31 7.13 21.38
C ALA A 20 4.97 6.39 21.37
N GLN A 21 3.94 7.02 20.85
CA GLN A 21 2.67 6.36 20.53
C GLN A 21 2.71 5.78 19.12
N VAL A 22 2.05 4.66 18.94
CA VAL A 22 1.87 4.01 17.63
C VAL A 22 0.45 4.30 17.14
N VAL A 23 0.35 5.13 16.11
CA VAL A 23 -0.94 5.48 15.49
C VAL A 23 -1.20 4.53 14.34
N CYS A 24 -2.33 3.85 14.37
CA CYS A 24 -2.71 2.89 13.33
C CYS A 24 -4.22 2.93 13.03
N HIS A 25 -4.64 2.26 11.97
CA HIS A 25 -6.06 2.11 11.66
C HIS A 25 -6.80 1.45 12.85
N PRO A 26 -8.06 1.86 13.19
CA PRO A 26 -8.81 1.26 14.30
C PRO A 26 -8.86 -0.27 14.26
N LYS A 27 -9.02 -0.86 13.07
CA LYS A 27 -9.00 -2.33 12.88
C LYS A 27 -7.64 -2.99 13.14
N ALA A 28 -6.55 -2.20 13.17
CA ALA A 28 -5.20 -2.71 13.39
C ALA A 28 -4.82 -2.80 14.87
N VAL A 29 -5.49 -2.03 15.74
CA VAL A 29 -5.14 -1.91 17.17
C VAL A 29 -5.05 -3.28 17.86
N ALA A 30 -6.10 -4.10 17.76
CA ALA A 30 -6.12 -5.41 18.39
C ALA A 30 -5.01 -6.34 17.86
N HIS A 31 -4.71 -6.26 16.55
CA HIS A 31 -3.67 -7.07 15.91
C HIS A 31 -2.24 -6.64 16.29
N LEU A 32 -2.02 -5.38 16.63
CA LEU A 32 -0.72 -4.91 17.10
C LEU A 32 -0.55 -5.14 18.61
N ALA A 33 -1.64 -5.15 19.38
CA ALA A 33 -1.61 -5.51 20.80
C ALA A 33 -1.37 -7.02 20.99
N ASP A 34 -1.98 -7.86 20.16
CA ASP A 34 -1.74 -9.30 20.08
C ASP A 34 -1.51 -9.71 18.62
N PRO A 35 -0.26 -9.80 18.16
CA PRO A 35 0.06 -10.07 16.77
C PRO A 35 -0.02 -11.55 16.37
N THR A 36 -0.48 -12.45 17.24
CA THR A 36 -0.55 -13.90 16.97
C THR A 36 -1.28 -14.20 15.66
N ARG A 37 -2.51 -13.69 15.51
CA ARG A 37 -3.32 -13.89 14.29
C ARG A 37 -2.71 -13.25 13.07
N LEU A 38 -2.10 -12.07 13.22
CA LEU A 38 -1.38 -11.39 12.14
C LEU A 38 -0.23 -12.23 11.63
N TRP A 39 0.58 -12.76 12.55
CA TRP A 39 1.71 -13.61 12.22
C TRP A 39 1.28 -14.92 11.54
N GLU A 40 0.30 -15.62 12.11
CA GLU A 40 -0.23 -16.86 11.52
C GLU A 40 -0.83 -16.65 10.14
N GLY A 41 -1.60 -15.57 9.95
CA GLY A 41 -2.17 -15.20 8.66
C GLY A 41 -1.09 -14.89 7.63
N SER A 42 -0.08 -14.13 8.01
CA SER A 42 1.05 -13.79 7.15
C SER A 42 1.85 -15.02 6.72
N ARG A 43 2.10 -15.98 7.62
CA ARG A 43 2.76 -17.24 7.25
C ARG A 43 1.95 -18.08 6.25
N LYS A 44 0.62 -18.07 6.36
CA LYS A 44 -0.25 -18.78 5.40
C LYS A 44 -0.15 -18.19 3.99
N VAL A 45 0.01 -16.86 3.87
CA VAL A 45 0.06 -16.16 2.58
C VAL A 45 1.47 -16.14 2.00
N LEU A 46 2.48 -15.84 2.82
CA LEU A 46 3.85 -15.57 2.38
C LEU A 46 4.78 -16.79 2.50
N GLY A 47 4.36 -17.85 3.21
CA GLY A 47 5.19 -19.04 3.41
C GLY A 47 6.54 -18.70 4.04
N SER A 48 7.63 -19.21 3.47
CA SER A 48 9.00 -18.98 3.93
C SER A 48 9.44 -17.52 3.91
N LEU A 49 8.82 -16.67 3.09
CA LEU A 49 9.10 -15.24 3.08
C LEU A 49 8.71 -14.59 4.41
N ALA A 50 7.63 -15.03 5.05
CA ALA A 50 7.26 -14.55 6.38
C ALA A 50 8.36 -14.85 7.42
N ASP A 51 8.99 -16.03 7.33
CA ASP A 51 10.06 -16.42 8.26
C ASP A 51 11.29 -15.50 8.15
N ALA A 52 11.55 -14.93 6.97
CA ALA A 52 12.62 -13.93 6.77
C ALA A 52 12.34 -12.60 7.50
N TYR A 53 11.07 -12.19 7.63
CA TYR A 53 10.69 -11.03 8.46
C TYR A 53 10.77 -11.34 9.96
N GLY A 54 10.50 -12.58 10.33
CA GLY A 54 10.38 -13.01 11.71
C GLY A 54 9.04 -12.63 12.36
N PRO A 55 8.79 -13.14 13.60
CA PRO A 55 7.55 -12.86 14.31
C PRO A 55 7.41 -11.39 14.67
N VAL A 56 6.17 -10.89 14.58
CA VAL A 56 5.82 -9.53 14.98
C VAL A 56 5.78 -9.45 16.50
N GLU A 57 6.49 -8.48 17.08
CA GLU A 57 6.42 -8.18 18.50
C GLU A 57 5.19 -7.33 18.82
N ALA A 58 4.52 -7.62 19.94
CA ALA A 58 3.38 -6.85 20.40
C ALA A 58 3.76 -5.40 20.77
N VAL A 59 2.85 -4.50 20.56
CA VAL A 59 2.90 -3.12 21.07
C VAL A 59 2.01 -3.05 22.30
N PRO A 60 2.48 -2.49 23.45
CA PRO A 60 1.66 -2.29 24.63
C PRO A 60 0.36 -1.53 24.26
N ALA A 61 -0.78 -2.02 24.76
CA ALA A 61 -2.10 -1.52 24.35
C ALA A 61 -2.29 -0.01 24.66
N GLU A 62 -1.72 0.45 25.76
CA GLU A 62 -1.74 1.87 26.21
C GLU A 62 -0.95 2.79 25.27
N ARG A 63 -0.13 2.25 24.39
CA ARG A 63 0.67 2.98 23.42
C ARG A 63 0.09 2.95 22.01
N LEU A 64 -1.01 2.22 21.82
CA LEU A 64 -1.72 2.16 20.57
C LEU A 64 -2.81 3.23 20.53
N LEU A 65 -2.80 4.02 19.48
CA LEU A 65 -3.83 5.03 19.23
C LEU A 65 -4.50 4.76 17.89
N ALA A 66 -5.83 4.62 17.92
CA ALA A 66 -6.61 4.54 16.70
C ALA A 66 -6.54 5.87 15.93
N ALA A 67 -6.26 5.82 14.63
CA ALA A 67 -6.00 7.01 13.81
C ALA A 67 -7.15 8.01 13.77
N ASP A 68 -8.39 7.54 13.89
CA ASP A 68 -9.59 8.38 13.98
C ASP A 68 -9.70 9.16 15.31
N ARG A 69 -8.85 8.86 16.29
CA ARG A 69 -8.75 9.56 17.58
C ARG A 69 -7.49 10.44 17.68
N LEU A 70 -6.68 10.52 16.61
CA LEU A 70 -5.47 11.33 16.60
C LEU A 70 -5.84 12.82 16.64
N ALA A 71 -5.35 13.51 17.66
CA ALA A 71 -5.53 14.96 17.86
C ALA A 71 -4.17 15.67 17.95
N VAL A 72 -3.35 15.51 16.90
CA VAL A 72 -2.05 16.20 16.79
C VAL A 72 -2.17 17.26 15.71
N GLU A 73 -1.88 18.52 16.09
CA GLU A 73 -1.93 19.65 15.16
C GLU A 73 -0.98 19.41 13.97
N GLY A 74 -1.46 19.74 12.78
CA GLY A 74 -0.69 19.60 11.55
C GLY A 74 -0.69 18.19 10.95
N ILE A 75 -1.20 17.16 11.62
CA ILE A 75 -1.28 15.79 11.12
C ILE A 75 -2.75 15.38 10.97
N THR A 76 -3.17 15.04 9.76
CA THR A 76 -4.53 14.55 9.48
C THR A 76 -4.49 13.10 9.05
N PRO A 77 -5.00 12.15 9.84
CA PRO A 77 -5.16 10.78 9.41
C PRO A 77 -6.35 10.64 8.46
N LEU A 78 -6.21 9.78 7.47
CA LEU A 78 -7.20 9.48 6.45
C LEU A 78 -7.33 7.96 6.36
N LEU A 79 -8.45 7.41 6.77
CA LEU A 79 -8.71 5.98 6.61
C LEU A 79 -8.89 5.70 5.12
N THR A 80 -7.97 4.96 4.53
CA THR A 80 -7.89 4.69 3.09
C THR A 80 -7.90 3.18 2.80
N PRO A 81 -9.00 2.48 3.18
CA PRO A 81 -9.13 1.06 2.86
C PRO A 81 -9.19 0.84 1.35
N GLY A 82 -8.85 -0.36 0.94
CA GLY A 82 -8.79 -0.80 -0.46
C GLY A 82 -7.66 -1.77 -0.66
N HIS A 83 -6.41 -1.32 -0.62
CA HIS A 83 -5.24 -2.20 -0.55
C HIS A 83 -5.33 -3.17 0.63
N ALA A 84 -5.67 -2.65 1.80
CA ALA A 84 -5.96 -3.44 2.99
C ALA A 84 -7.09 -2.79 3.79
N PRO A 85 -7.93 -3.58 4.52
CA PRO A 85 -9.04 -3.04 5.30
C PRO A 85 -8.61 -2.18 6.50
N HIS A 86 -7.33 -2.21 6.83
CA HIS A 86 -6.67 -1.46 7.90
C HIS A 86 -5.64 -0.44 7.37
N HIS A 87 -5.79 -0.01 6.11
CA HIS A 87 -4.91 1.00 5.55
C HIS A 87 -5.28 2.41 6.00
N VAL A 88 -4.28 3.22 6.35
CA VAL A 88 -4.41 4.63 6.70
C VAL A 88 -3.31 5.44 6.01
N SER A 89 -3.68 6.57 5.44
CA SER A 89 -2.75 7.58 4.94
C SER A 89 -2.70 8.75 5.92
N PHE A 90 -1.63 9.55 5.88
CA PHE A 90 -1.48 10.74 6.72
C PHE A 90 -1.16 11.95 5.85
N ALA A 91 -1.82 13.08 6.13
CA ALA A 91 -1.50 14.35 5.50
C ALA A 91 -0.84 15.30 6.52
N VAL A 92 0.24 15.97 6.07
CA VAL A 92 0.98 16.98 6.82
C VAL A 92 1.19 18.18 5.89
N GLY A 93 0.38 19.23 6.06
CA GLY A 93 0.33 20.33 5.11
C GLY A 93 -0.02 19.84 3.70
N ASP A 94 0.84 20.14 2.72
CA ASP A 94 0.71 19.71 1.32
C ASP A 94 1.29 18.30 1.04
N LEU A 95 1.93 17.68 2.03
CA LEU A 95 2.53 16.37 1.92
C LEU A 95 1.54 15.27 2.33
N LEU A 96 1.35 14.29 1.47
CA LEU A 96 0.57 13.09 1.72
C LEU A 96 1.47 11.86 1.87
N PHE A 97 1.41 11.18 3.00
CA PHE A 97 1.95 9.83 3.16
C PHE A 97 0.87 8.85 2.71
N ALA A 98 0.94 8.46 1.44
CA ALA A 98 -0.12 7.67 0.79
C ALA A 98 -0.05 6.17 1.12
N GLY A 99 1.10 5.68 1.59
CA GLY A 99 1.32 4.25 1.73
C GLY A 99 1.14 3.53 0.40
N GLU A 100 0.33 2.49 0.36
CA GLU A 100 -0.02 1.75 -0.87
C GLU A 100 -1.43 2.07 -1.41
N ALA A 101 -2.07 3.13 -0.91
CA ALA A 101 -3.32 3.60 -1.50
C ALA A 101 -3.15 4.10 -2.94
N CYS A 102 -1.92 4.43 -3.37
CA CYS A 102 -1.57 4.80 -4.74
C CYS A 102 -0.86 3.66 -5.51
N GLY A 103 -0.98 2.42 -5.03
CA GLY A 103 -0.26 1.29 -5.62
C GLY A 103 1.24 1.34 -5.35
N VAL A 104 2.00 0.65 -6.21
CA VAL A 104 3.47 0.64 -6.21
C VAL A 104 3.95 1.54 -7.34
N LEU A 105 4.92 2.40 -7.04
CA LEU A 105 5.41 3.42 -7.95
C LEU A 105 6.93 3.46 -7.92
N TYR A 106 7.58 3.43 -9.10
CA TYR A 106 9.02 3.61 -9.25
C TYR A 106 9.32 4.66 -10.32
N ASP A 107 10.14 5.63 -9.98
CA ASP A 107 10.75 6.54 -10.93
C ASP A 107 12.06 5.92 -11.44
N LEU A 108 12.10 5.55 -12.71
CA LEU A 108 13.26 4.93 -13.35
C LEU A 108 14.09 5.96 -14.15
N GLY A 109 13.95 7.25 -13.83
CA GLY A 109 14.65 8.35 -14.51
C GLY A 109 14.25 8.45 -15.99
N ASP A 110 15.26 8.49 -16.87
CA ASP A 110 15.06 8.59 -18.34
C ASP A 110 14.26 7.42 -18.93
N ARG A 111 14.13 6.33 -18.20
CA ARG A 111 13.36 5.14 -18.61
C ARG A 111 11.87 5.23 -18.25
N GLY A 112 11.46 6.33 -17.60
CA GLY A 112 10.08 6.62 -17.30
C GLY A 112 9.61 6.19 -15.92
N LEU A 113 8.32 6.37 -15.72
CA LEU A 113 7.60 6.02 -14.49
C LEU A 113 6.92 4.67 -14.66
N TYR A 114 7.16 3.77 -13.72
CA TYR A 114 6.43 2.51 -13.58
C TYR A 114 5.43 2.65 -12.44
N MET A 115 4.18 2.28 -12.67
CA MET A 115 3.14 2.28 -11.64
C MET A 115 2.23 1.08 -11.85
N ARG A 116 1.97 0.32 -10.78
CA ARG A 116 1.00 -0.77 -10.78
C ARG A 116 0.11 -0.75 -9.55
N PRO A 117 -1.08 -1.32 -9.62
CA PRO A 117 -1.89 -1.60 -8.44
C PRO A 117 -1.17 -2.52 -7.45
N ALA A 118 -1.45 -2.33 -6.17
CA ALA A 118 -1.04 -3.23 -5.09
C ALA A 118 -2.28 -3.99 -4.60
N THR A 119 -2.45 -5.22 -5.10
CA THR A 119 -3.68 -6.01 -4.96
C THR A 119 -3.46 -7.31 -4.18
N PRO A 120 -3.22 -7.24 -2.85
CA PRO A 120 -3.14 -8.44 -2.03
C PRO A 120 -4.49 -9.19 -2.00
N PRO A 121 -4.54 -10.43 -1.47
CA PRO A 121 -5.75 -11.28 -1.53
C PRO A 121 -7.04 -10.67 -0.98
N VAL A 122 -6.94 -9.65 -0.11
CA VAL A 122 -8.10 -8.95 0.48
C VAL A 122 -8.33 -7.56 -0.14
N PHE A 123 -7.78 -7.30 -1.33
CA PHE A 123 -8.00 -6.05 -2.04
C PHE A 123 -9.48 -5.82 -2.35
N ASP A 124 -9.94 -4.59 -2.11
CA ASP A 124 -11.30 -4.15 -2.41
C ASP A 124 -11.26 -2.94 -3.35
N LEU A 125 -11.62 -3.17 -4.61
CA LEU A 125 -11.58 -2.15 -5.66
C LEU A 125 -12.47 -0.95 -5.35
N GLY A 126 -13.69 -1.19 -4.86
CA GLY A 126 -14.64 -0.11 -4.56
C GLY A 126 -14.12 0.81 -3.46
N GLN A 127 -13.57 0.24 -2.39
CA GLN A 127 -12.95 1.01 -1.33
C GLN A 127 -11.67 1.71 -1.78
N ALA A 128 -10.85 1.08 -2.64
CA ALA A 128 -9.64 1.69 -3.20
C ALA A 128 -9.97 2.94 -4.02
N LEU A 129 -10.94 2.84 -4.92
CA LEU A 129 -11.40 3.98 -5.74
C LEU A 129 -11.94 5.12 -4.87
N ALA A 130 -12.83 4.83 -3.92
CA ALA A 130 -13.37 5.82 -2.99
C ALA A 130 -12.27 6.46 -2.12
N SER A 131 -11.25 5.71 -1.74
CA SER A 131 -10.08 6.23 -1.02
C SER A 131 -9.26 7.17 -1.88
N LEU A 132 -8.98 6.81 -3.13
CA LEU A 132 -8.27 7.67 -4.10
C LEU A 132 -9.02 8.99 -4.36
N GLU A 133 -10.34 8.94 -4.54
CA GLU A 133 -11.17 10.14 -4.73
C GLU A 133 -11.03 11.11 -3.56
N ARG A 134 -11.06 10.59 -2.31
CA ARG A 134 -10.85 11.42 -1.11
C ARG A 134 -9.44 12.01 -1.05
N LEU A 135 -8.42 11.24 -1.42
CA LEU A 135 -7.03 11.73 -1.46
C LEU A 135 -6.84 12.80 -2.53
N ILE A 136 -7.41 12.62 -3.73
CA ILE A 136 -7.39 13.60 -4.83
C ILE A 136 -8.08 14.90 -4.41
N ALA A 137 -9.24 14.81 -3.75
CA ALA A 137 -10.01 15.97 -3.29
C ALA A 137 -9.24 16.85 -2.29
N ARG A 138 -8.27 16.28 -1.55
CA ARG A 138 -7.38 17.04 -0.65
C ARG A 138 -6.33 17.87 -1.39
N ARG A 139 -6.12 17.62 -2.69
CA ARG A 139 -5.19 18.35 -3.55
C ARG A 139 -3.73 18.41 -2.99
N PRO A 140 -3.13 17.29 -2.58
CA PRO A 140 -1.76 17.29 -2.10
C PRO A 140 -0.79 17.72 -3.22
N GLY A 141 0.21 18.52 -2.89
CA GLY A 141 1.27 18.90 -3.84
C GLY A 141 2.32 17.79 -4.00
N ARG A 142 2.60 17.10 -2.90
CA ARG A 142 3.61 16.05 -2.80
C ARG A 142 3.04 14.81 -2.12
N MET A 143 3.59 13.62 -2.46
CA MET A 143 3.25 12.40 -1.73
C MET A 143 4.46 11.50 -1.51
N VAL A 144 4.43 10.75 -0.41
CA VAL A 144 5.33 9.63 -0.13
C VAL A 144 4.55 8.35 -0.37
N VAL A 145 5.12 7.46 -1.18
CA VAL A 145 4.55 6.16 -1.51
C VAL A 145 5.35 5.07 -0.81
N GLY A 146 4.71 4.02 -0.37
CA GLY A 146 5.38 2.85 0.17
C GLY A 146 6.41 2.29 -0.83
N HIS A 147 7.51 1.75 -0.34
CA HIS A 147 8.59 1.08 -1.10
C HIS A 147 9.46 1.96 -1.99
N SER A 148 9.10 3.21 -2.30
CA SER A 148 9.83 3.98 -3.32
C SER A 148 10.27 5.38 -2.90
N GLY A 149 9.41 6.22 -2.31
CA GLY A 149 9.87 7.53 -1.83
C GLY A 149 8.92 8.70 -2.08
N LEU A 150 9.50 9.89 -2.26
CA LEU A 150 8.79 11.17 -2.38
C LEU A 150 8.59 11.57 -3.84
N TYR A 151 7.36 11.93 -4.18
CA TYR A 151 6.96 12.36 -5.53
C TYR A 151 6.28 13.74 -5.49
N ARG A 152 6.51 14.52 -6.53
CA ARG A 152 5.78 15.78 -6.81
C ARG A 152 4.59 15.50 -7.73
N GLY A 153 3.61 16.41 -7.76
CA GLY A 153 2.43 16.26 -8.62
C GLY A 153 1.49 15.15 -8.14
N ALA A 154 1.33 15.02 -6.83
CA ALA A 154 0.57 13.95 -6.19
C ALA A 154 -0.83 13.77 -6.77
N VAL A 155 -1.58 14.85 -7.04
CA VAL A 155 -2.91 14.78 -7.64
C VAL A 155 -2.90 14.07 -8.99
N SER A 156 -1.90 14.38 -9.85
CA SER A 156 -1.77 13.72 -11.16
C SER A 156 -1.52 12.23 -11.02
N LEU A 157 -0.62 11.83 -10.10
CA LEU A 157 -0.27 10.42 -9.88
C LEU A 157 -1.46 9.64 -9.30
N LEU A 158 -2.15 10.19 -8.30
CA LEU A 158 -3.37 9.59 -7.73
C LEU A 158 -4.46 9.43 -8.80
N SER A 159 -4.66 10.45 -9.66
CA SER A 159 -5.65 10.38 -10.75
C SER A 159 -5.28 9.32 -11.80
N ARG A 160 -4.00 9.22 -12.16
CA ARG A 160 -3.52 8.17 -13.08
C ARG A 160 -3.77 6.77 -12.50
N HIS A 161 -3.49 6.58 -11.22
CA HIS A 161 -3.76 5.30 -10.56
C HIS A 161 -5.26 4.97 -10.47
N HIS A 162 -6.10 5.96 -10.20
CA HIS A 162 -7.56 5.80 -10.22
C HIS A 162 -8.04 5.32 -11.60
N LEU A 163 -7.56 5.95 -12.68
CA LEU A 163 -7.89 5.55 -14.05
C LEU A 163 -7.34 4.17 -14.39
N GLN A 164 -6.13 3.84 -13.93
CA GLN A 164 -5.52 2.51 -14.09
C GLN A 164 -6.39 1.41 -13.49
N LEU A 165 -6.85 1.60 -12.24
CA LEU A 165 -7.73 0.61 -11.57
C LEU A 165 -9.04 0.40 -12.34
N ARG A 166 -9.64 1.48 -12.87
CA ARG A 166 -10.85 1.39 -13.71
C ARG A 166 -10.58 0.70 -15.05
N ASP A 167 -9.42 0.92 -15.65
CA ASP A 167 -9.05 0.24 -16.90
C ASP A 167 -8.79 -1.25 -16.66
N TRP A 168 -8.09 -1.60 -15.59
CA TRP A 168 -7.85 -2.99 -15.20
C TRP A 168 -9.17 -3.73 -14.91
N GLU A 169 -10.10 -3.12 -14.17
CA GLU A 169 -11.44 -3.68 -13.94
C GLU A 169 -12.12 -4.08 -15.25
N ARG A 170 -12.14 -3.16 -16.24
CA ARG A 170 -12.78 -3.42 -17.55
C ARG A 170 -12.08 -4.51 -18.35
N ARG A 171 -10.73 -4.49 -18.40
CA ARG A 171 -9.94 -5.47 -19.14
C ARG A 171 -10.09 -6.86 -18.53
N ILE A 172 -9.93 -6.99 -17.22
CA ILE A 172 -10.08 -8.26 -16.51
C ILE A 172 -11.49 -8.82 -16.68
N ALA A 173 -12.53 -7.99 -16.58
CA ALA A 173 -13.90 -8.41 -16.82
C ALA A 173 -14.10 -8.94 -18.25
N GLY A 174 -13.48 -8.30 -19.25
CA GLY A 174 -13.51 -8.74 -20.66
C GLY A 174 -12.73 -10.03 -20.93
N LEU A 175 -11.84 -10.42 -20.03
CA LEU A 175 -11.01 -11.63 -20.11
C LEU A 175 -11.43 -12.71 -19.11
N ALA A 176 -12.62 -12.58 -18.51
CA ALA A 176 -13.11 -13.53 -17.52
C ALA A 176 -13.09 -14.97 -18.06
N GLY A 177 -12.51 -15.88 -17.30
CA GLY A 177 -12.34 -17.29 -17.67
C GLY A 177 -11.08 -17.62 -18.49
N ARG A 178 -10.25 -16.61 -18.83
CA ARG A 178 -8.94 -16.83 -19.43
C ARG A 178 -7.91 -17.20 -18.35
N PRO A 179 -6.81 -17.89 -18.74
CA PRO A 179 -5.68 -18.12 -17.86
C PRO A 179 -5.11 -16.81 -17.32
N ILE A 180 -4.60 -16.84 -16.08
CA ILE A 180 -4.06 -15.64 -15.41
C ILE A 180 -2.87 -15.04 -16.19
N GLU A 181 -2.08 -15.88 -16.84
CA GLU A 181 -0.93 -15.47 -17.65
C GLU A 181 -1.36 -14.65 -18.87
N GLU A 182 -2.48 -14.98 -19.50
CA GLU A 182 -3.06 -14.22 -20.61
C GLU A 182 -3.55 -12.86 -20.13
N ILE A 183 -4.23 -12.82 -18.97
CA ILE A 183 -4.70 -11.58 -18.35
C ILE A 183 -3.51 -10.68 -18.00
N ALA A 184 -2.49 -11.22 -17.35
CA ALA A 184 -1.28 -10.48 -17.01
C ALA A 184 -0.54 -9.97 -18.26
N GLY A 185 -0.45 -10.79 -19.32
CA GLY A 185 0.12 -10.39 -20.60
C GLY A 185 -0.63 -9.23 -21.25
N GLU A 186 -1.97 -9.25 -21.22
CA GLU A 186 -2.82 -8.17 -21.74
C GLU A 186 -2.59 -6.87 -20.97
N LEU A 187 -2.52 -6.92 -19.63
CA LEU A 187 -2.27 -5.75 -18.81
C LEU A 187 -0.87 -5.17 -19.09
N LEU A 188 0.16 -6.02 -19.14
CA LEU A 188 1.54 -5.60 -19.44
C LEU A 188 1.68 -4.98 -20.84
N ALA A 189 0.93 -5.47 -21.83
CA ALA A 189 0.99 -4.97 -23.19
C ALA A 189 0.27 -3.63 -23.39
N HIS A 190 -0.78 -3.36 -22.63
CA HIS A 190 -1.71 -2.27 -22.93
C HIS A 190 -1.83 -1.21 -21.84
N ASP A 191 -1.29 -1.43 -20.64
CA ASP A 191 -1.27 -0.41 -19.60
C ASP A 191 -0.03 0.49 -19.78
N PRO A 192 -0.20 1.79 -20.13
CA PRO A 192 0.92 2.69 -20.34
C PRO A 192 1.74 2.95 -19.06
N LEU A 193 1.17 2.69 -17.88
CA LEU A 193 1.88 2.84 -16.60
C LEU A 193 2.81 1.67 -16.32
N LEU A 194 2.67 0.55 -17.05
CA LEU A 194 3.56 -0.59 -17.01
C LEU A 194 4.64 -0.55 -18.11
N ALA A 195 4.62 0.44 -19.01
CA ALA A 195 5.54 0.50 -20.17
C ALA A 195 7.03 0.42 -19.78
N ALA A 196 7.39 0.95 -18.60
CA ALA A 196 8.75 0.90 -18.09
C ALA A 196 9.13 -0.47 -17.45
N PHE A 197 8.26 -1.48 -17.48
CA PHE A 197 8.52 -2.81 -16.91
C PHE A 197 9.80 -3.45 -17.45
N SER A 198 10.05 -3.36 -18.75
CA SER A 198 11.24 -3.89 -19.39
C SER A 198 12.55 -3.23 -18.96
N ALA A 199 12.47 -2.06 -18.33
CA ALA A 199 13.64 -1.34 -17.81
C ALA A 199 14.17 -1.90 -16.47
N PHE A 200 13.41 -2.76 -15.79
CA PHE A 200 13.88 -3.44 -14.60
C PHE A 200 14.92 -4.51 -14.92
N PRO A 201 15.89 -4.76 -14.01
CA PRO A 201 16.75 -5.95 -14.10
C PRO A 201 15.91 -7.23 -14.08
N ALA A 202 16.40 -8.31 -14.72
CA ALA A 202 15.64 -9.56 -14.89
C ALA A 202 15.05 -10.11 -13.56
N ALA A 203 15.85 -10.12 -12.49
CA ALA A 203 15.39 -10.56 -11.17
C ALA A 203 14.25 -9.68 -10.59
N ALA A 204 14.23 -8.39 -10.92
CA ALA A 204 13.14 -7.50 -10.52
C ALA A 204 11.90 -7.72 -11.39
N GLN A 205 12.06 -7.96 -12.69
CA GLN A 205 10.94 -8.33 -13.58
C GLN A 205 10.28 -9.63 -13.13
N GLU A 206 11.06 -10.64 -12.74
CA GLU A 206 10.54 -11.91 -12.22
C GLU A 206 9.70 -11.68 -10.95
N ARG A 207 10.23 -10.90 -10.01
CA ARG A 207 9.49 -10.53 -8.79
C ARG A 207 8.21 -9.75 -9.09
N GLU A 208 8.26 -8.76 -9.99
CA GLU A 208 7.08 -7.94 -10.35
C GLU A 208 5.99 -8.75 -11.08
N ARG A 209 6.36 -9.84 -11.78
CA ARG A 209 5.36 -10.76 -12.38
C ARG A 209 4.64 -11.63 -11.36
N TYR A 210 5.22 -11.80 -10.19
CA TYR A 210 4.60 -12.57 -9.11
C TYR A 210 3.45 -11.79 -8.43
N PHE A 211 3.51 -10.48 -8.47
CA PHE A 211 2.52 -9.57 -7.88
C PHE A 211 1.54 -9.00 -8.92
#